data_787af6bb479d6512e6417b27faceb4ef
#
_entry.id   787af6bb479d6512e6417b27faceb4ef
#
_cell.length_a   1.000
_cell.length_b   1.000
_cell.length_c   1.000
_cell.angle_alpha   90.00
_cell.angle_beta   90.00
_cell.angle_gamma   90.00
#
_symmetry.space_group_name_H-M   'P 1'
#
loop_
_entity.id
_entity.type
_entity.pdbx_description
1 polymer ?
#
loop_
_entity_poly.entity_id
_entity_poly.type
_entity_poly.pdbx_seq_one_letter_code
_entity_poly.pdbx_strand_id
1 'polypeptide(L)'
;MKKSIFKAAMLAVLAMPVFTACELDQYPTTSIPNEQSWEKFSDATNFNIGIHSYIRGICGVGWYTSDLQADYYQPGKGYLNNGGTTYDWSFTSRDMGGMWQTMFTAINQANNFLNNCEKIPVTTSDSLTMAQYKAEAYFLRAFAYSQLAVRYCADYDPATADKQLGLPLITTVDVNARPARASLKATFEFIKADLASARKYIQNTDPTSRELVSTQMLNALEARVDLYHEDYANAVAMAKSLIDDSHFGLETTRDGLFSEFENDEGKEFIFVPAATPDDGASDYSVYHNWSSSDQAYSPYFLPSQTTIDAYDVSDIRRYAFFEVVRVKQVNTFADNIYVLNKFPGNASLNKTGADAEHTYLNIDKPFRIAEQYLIAAEASYRLGNTSDAQNYLNTLRQARGLVATTKTGTELFQLIKDEWFREFIGEGQRLDGLKRWGEGFSRKGQTMQNGELIMQANKDRNIELTVDSKDQRFVWEIPYNDLLANKNLQKNWK
;
A
#
# COMPACT_ATOMS: atom_id res chain seq x y z
N MET A 1 -19.39 -68.12 -58.01
CA MET A 1 -18.75 -66.84 -57.67
C MET A 1 -19.67 -65.71 -57.16
N LYS A 2 -21.00 -65.75 -57.32
CA LYS A 2 -21.91 -64.66 -56.88
C LYS A 2 -22.38 -64.74 -55.42
N LYS A 3 -22.19 -65.85 -54.68
CA LYS A 3 -22.58 -65.99 -53.25
C LYS A 3 -21.48 -65.60 -52.25
N SER A 4 -20.26 -65.50 -52.74
CA SER A 4 -19.11 -65.08 -51.88
C SER A 4 -19.00 -63.56 -51.69
N ILE A 5 -19.39 -62.80 -52.69
CA ILE A 5 -19.33 -61.35 -52.69
C ILE A 5 -20.41 -60.71 -51.77
N PHE A 6 -21.56 -61.37 -51.62
CA PHE A 6 -22.66 -60.91 -50.78
C PHE A 6 -22.36 -61.07 -49.26
N LYS A 7 -21.55 -62.10 -48.88
CA LYS A 7 -21.13 -62.31 -47.52
C LYS A 7 -20.01 -61.37 -47.11
N ALA A 8 -19.13 -60.97 -48.03
CA ALA A 8 -18.07 -59.99 -47.76
C ALA A 8 -18.67 -58.56 -47.67
N ALA A 9 -19.72 -58.21 -48.43
CA ALA A 9 -20.36 -56.94 -48.30
C ALA A 9 -21.18 -56.77 -46.98
N MET A 10 -21.77 -57.87 -46.49
CA MET A 10 -22.53 -57.83 -45.22
C MET A 10 -21.64 -57.81 -43.94
N LEU A 11 -20.39 -58.29 -44.04
CA LEU A 11 -19.43 -58.18 -42.95
C LEU A 11 -18.74 -56.78 -42.89
N ALA A 12 -18.70 -56.06 -44.02
CA ALA A 12 -18.08 -54.72 -44.05
C ALA A 12 -19.02 -53.62 -43.50
N VAL A 13 -20.36 -53.88 -43.43
CA VAL A 13 -21.33 -52.94 -42.86
C VAL A 13 -21.41 -53.04 -41.31
N LEU A 14 -20.93 -54.14 -40.71
CA LEU A 14 -20.93 -54.34 -39.24
C LEU A 14 -19.65 -53.90 -38.54
N ALA A 15 -18.68 -53.34 -39.27
CA ALA A 15 -17.42 -52.83 -38.72
C ALA A 15 -17.24 -51.31 -38.90
N MET A 16 -18.32 -50.53 -38.85
CA MET A 16 -18.19 -49.12 -38.63
C MET A 16 -17.94 -48.90 -37.11
N PRO A 17 -16.75 -48.48 -36.68
CA PRO A 17 -16.59 -48.03 -35.33
C PRO A 17 -17.49 -46.81 -35.17
N VAL A 18 -18.41 -46.89 -34.23
CA VAL A 18 -19.08 -45.71 -33.68
C VAL A 18 -17.99 -44.92 -33.02
N PHE A 19 -17.40 -43.97 -33.72
CA PHE A 19 -16.67 -42.90 -33.12
C PHE A 19 -17.69 -42.11 -32.34
N THR A 20 -17.95 -42.50 -31.08
CA THR A 20 -18.37 -41.54 -30.09
C THR A 20 -17.22 -40.57 -30.02
N ALA A 21 -17.39 -39.39 -30.60
CA ALA A 21 -16.53 -38.26 -30.30
C ALA A 21 -16.62 -38.08 -28.77
N CYS A 22 -15.63 -38.60 -28.02
CA CYS A 22 -15.36 -38.06 -26.73
C CYS A 22 -15.11 -36.58 -26.98
N GLU A 23 -15.90 -35.72 -26.36
CA GLU A 23 -15.54 -34.35 -26.22
C GLU A 23 -14.16 -34.33 -25.53
N LEU A 24 -13.13 -34.03 -26.32
CA LEU A 24 -11.73 -33.96 -25.85
C LEU A 24 -11.41 -32.58 -25.32
N ASP A 25 -12.38 -31.92 -24.71
CA ASP A 25 -12.13 -30.76 -23.92
C ASP A 25 -11.59 -31.20 -22.57
N GLN A 26 -10.34 -31.65 -22.56
CA GLN A 26 -9.57 -31.80 -21.33
C GLN A 26 -9.18 -30.42 -20.82
N TYR A 27 -10.05 -29.85 -20.02
CA TYR A 27 -9.71 -28.66 -19.27
C TYR A 27 -8.66 -29.00 -18.19
N PRO A 28 -7.65 -28.15 -17.95
CA PRO A 28 -6.70 -28.36 -16.88
C PRO A 28 -7.44 -28.51 -15.55
N THR A 29 -7.16 -29.57 -14.81
CA THR A 29 -7.77 -29.80 -13.48
C THR A 29 -7.38 -28.75 -12.45
N THR A 30 -6.44 -27.87 -12.78
CA THR A 30 -5.89 -26.80 -11.93
C THR A 30 -6.44 -25.40 -12.27
N SER A 31 -7.25 -25.26 -13.34
CA SER A 31 -7.85 -23.99 -13.70
C SER A 31 -9.25 -24.21 -14.29
N ILE A 32 -10.22 -23.43 -13.83
CA ILE A 32 -11.57 -23.41 -14.43
C ILE A 32 -11.51 -22.53 -15.67
N PRO A 33 -11.91 -23.03 -16.87
CA PRO A 33 -12.00 -22.20 -18.05
C PRO A 33 -12.93 -21.01 -17.83
N ASN A 34 -12.61 -19.87 -18.41
CA ASN A 34 -13.40 -18.64 -18.24
C ASN A 34 -14.86 -18.81 -18.70
N GLU A 35 -15.11 -19.74 -19.60
CA GLU A 35 -16.43 -20.06 -20.15
C GLU A 35 -17.30 -20.86 -19.17
N GLN A 36 -16.69 -21.58 -18.21
CA GLN A 36 -17.35 -22.33 -17.14
C GLN A 36 -17.29 -21.63 -15.78
N SER A 37 -16.64 -20.48 -15.73
CA SER A 37 -16.64 -19.58 -14.58
C SER A 37 -17.89 -18.70 -14.64
N TRP A 38 -18.43 -18.29 -13.52
CA TRP A 38 -19.58 -17.37 -13.45
C TRP A 38 -20.94 -18.01 -13.73
N GLU A 39 -21.11 -19.29 -13.42
CA GLU A 39 -22.37 -20.01 -13.59
C GLU A 39 -23.19 -20.10 -12.31
N LYS A 40 -22.56 -20.12 -11.15
CA LYS A 40 -23.19 -20.32 -9.84
C LYS A 40 -22.60 -19.40 -8.78
N PHE A 41 -23.35 -19.17 -7.71
CA PHE A 41 -22.98 -18.24 -6.64
C PHE A 41 -21.65 -18.61 -5.98
N SER A 42 -21.33 -19.91 -5.84
CA SER A 42 -20.02 -20.33 -5.32
C SER A 42 -18.83 -19.83 -6.15
N ASP A 43 -19.02 -19.55 -7.43
CA ASP A 43 -17.95 -19.01 -8.28
C ASP A 43 -17.63 -17.57 -7.88
N ALA A 44 -18.68 -16.76 -7.59
CA ALA A 44 -18.49 -15.42 -7.04
C ALA A 44 -17.79 -15.46 -5.67
N THR A 45 -18.18 -16.39 -4.80
CA THR A 45 -17.57 -16.55 -3.47
C THR A 45 -16.08 -16.89 -3.57
N ASN A 46 -15.73 -17.86 -4.43
CA ASN A 46 -14.34 -18.25 -4.65
C ASN A 46 -13.51 -17.11 -5.25
N PHE A 47 -14.09 -16.36 -6.18
CA PHE A 47 -13.41 -15.21 -6.77
C PHE A 47 -13.20 -14.09 -5.75
N ASN A 48 -14.17 -13.89 -4.86
CA ASN A 48 -14.10 -12.87 -3.83
C ASN A 48 -12.99 -13.16 -2.79
N ILE A 49 -12.70 -14.41 -2.49
CA ILE A 49 -11.52 -14.78 -1.68
C ILE A 49 -10.24 -14.24 -2.36
N GLY A 50 -10.16 -14.33 -3.69
CA GLY A 50 -9.08 -13.74 -4.47
C GLY A 50 -9.04 -12.20 -4.34
N ILE A 51 -10.20 -11.52 -4.35
CA ILE A 51 -10.28 -10.06 -4.14
C ILE A 51 -9.65 -9.68 -2.80
N HIS A 52 -9.94 -10.39 -1.70
CA HIS A 52 -9.31 -10.14 -0.40
C HIS A 52 -7.80 -10.36 -0.42
N SER A 53 -7.33 -11.39 -1.12
CA SER A 53 -5.89 -11.61 -1.30
C SER A 53 -5.22 -10.45 -2.05
N TYR A 54 -5.88 -9.89 -3.06
CA TYR A 54 -5.36 -8.71 -3.78
C TYR A 54 -5.41 -7.46 -2.92
N ILE A 55 -6.47 -7.24 -2.12
CA ILE A 55 -6.53 -6.12 -1.16
C ILE A 55 -5.34 -6.21 -0.21
N ARG A 56 -5.10 -7.36 0.42
CA ARG A 56 -3.93 -7.57 1.28
C ARG A 56 -2.63 -7.30 0.53
N GLY A 57 -2.49 -7.87 -0.65
CA GLY A 57 -1.26 -7.78 -1.45
C GLY A 57 -0.89 -6.39 -1.95
N ILE A 58 -1.80 -5.41 -1.87
CA ILE A 58 -1.50 -4.03 -2.28
C ILE A 58 -1.30 -3.07 -1.09
N CYS A 59 -1.53 -3.49 0.15
CA CYS A 59 -1.52 -2.59 1.31
C CYS A 59 -0.18 -1.87 1.51
N GLY A 60 0.93 -2.59 1.60
CA GLY A 60 2.28 -2.04 1.87
C GLY A 60 3.13 -1.79 0.63
N VAL A 61 2.57 -2.01 -0.56
CA VAL A 61 3.33 -1.89 -1.80
C VAL A 61 3.86 -0.47 -2.01
N GLY A 62 5.17 -0.37 -2.15
CA GLY A 62 5.85 0.90 -2.38
C GLY A 62 6.22 1.67 -1.10
N TRP A 63 5.82 1.25 0.09
CA TRP A 63 6.16 1.94 1.34
C TRP A 63 7.67 2.07 1.53
N TYR A 64 8.37 0.94 1.50
CA TYR A 64 9.83 0.92 1.62
C TYR A 64 10.52 1.80 0.56
N THR A 65 10.14 1.65 -0.70
CA THR A 65 10.71 2.43 -1.81
C THR A 65 10.50 3.94 -1.62
N SER A 66 9.29 4.34 -1.24
CA SER A 66 8.93 5.74 -1.01
C SER A 66 9.70 6.35 0.17
N ASP A 67 9.83 5.61 1.27
CA ASP A 67 10.54 6.08 2.44
C ASP A 67 12.06 6.18 2.21
N LEU A 68 12.64 5.27 1.42
CA LEU A 68 14.06 5.37 1.00
C LEU A 68 14.32 6.58 0.11
N GLN A 69 13.35 7.01 -0.68
CA GLN A 69 13.48 8.22 -1.49
C GLN A 69 13.45 9.49 -0.65
N ALA A 70 12.87 9.46 0.54
CA ALA A 70 12.72 10.61 1.42
C ALA A 70 13.94 10.79 2.37
N ASP A 71 13.75 11.45 3.49
CA ASP A 71 14.80 11.94 4.40
C ASP A 71 14.87 11.19 5.75
N TYR A 72 14.21 10.05 5.89
CA TYR A 72 14.21 9.28 7.13
C TYR A 72 15.53 8.58 7.46
N TYR A 73 16.20 8.04 6.43
CA TYR A 73 17.22 7.01 6.61
C TYR A 73 18.62 7.48 6.24
N GLN A 74 19.59 6.77 6.78
CA GLN A 74 20.97 6.73 6.35
C GLN A 74 21.38 5.29 6.03
N PRO A 75 22.36 5.08 5.15
CA PRO A 75 22.75 3.75 4.75
C PRO A 75 23.35 2.93 5.88
N GLY A 76 22.97 1.67 5.98
CA GLY A 76 23.68 0.64 6.72
C GLY A 76 24.69 -0.11 5.85
N LYS A 77 25.26 -1.19 6.37
CA LYS A 77 26.33 -1.98 5.71
C LYS A 77 25.94 -2.52 4.34
N GLY A 78 24.68 -2.97 4.21
CA GLY A 78 24.21 -3.69 3.02
C GLY A 78 23.39 -2.86 2.02
N TYR A 79 23.31 -1.54 2.19
CA TYR A 79 22.36 -0.70 1.45
C TYR A 79 22.43 -0.80 -0.07
N LEU A 80 23.64 -1.02 -0.65
CA LEU A 80 23.83 -1.09 -2.09
C LEU A 80 23.09 -2.26 -2.74
N ASN A 81 22.93 -3.33 -2.02
CA ASN A 81 22.28 -4.55 -2.52
C ASN A 81 20.76 -4.52 -2.37
N ASN A 82 20.22 -3.53 -1.64
CA ASN A 82 18.80 -3.49 -1.31
C ASN A 82 18.26 -2.05 -1.28
N GLY A 83 17.95 -1.52 -2.44
CA GLY A 83 17.37 -0.18 -2.60
C GLY A 83 18.37 0.97 -2.72
N GLY A 84 19.67 0.71 -2.91
CA GLY A 84 20.69 1.75 -3.00
C GLY A 84 20.44 2.76 -4.12
N THR A 85 20.04 2.33 -5.31
CA THR A 85 19.69 3.24 -6.43
C THR A 85 18.49 4.13 -6.09
N THR A 86 17.51 3.60 -5.37
CA THR A 86 16.35 4.35 -4.88
C THR A 86 16.80 5.42 -3.88
N TYR A 87 17.62 5.04 -2.90
CA TYR A 87 18.16 5.94 -1.91
C TYR A 87 19.04 7.04 -2.54
N ASP A 88 19.93 6.68 -3.45
CA ASP A 88 20.86 7.61 -4.12
C ASP A 88 20.17 8.49 -5.17
N TRP A 89 18.87 8.32 -5.40
CA TRP A 89 18.12 8.99 -6.48
C TRP A 89 18.71 8.76 -7.88
N SER A 90 19.37 7.62 -8.09
CA SER A 90 19.89 7.18 -9.39
C SER A 90 18.96 6.18 -10.12
N PHE A 91 17.76 5.98 -9.60
CA PHE A 91 16.75 5.10 -10.19
C PHE A 91 16.22 5.61 -11.54
N THR A 92 15.73 4.68 -12.34
CA THR A 92 15.22 4.90 -13.69
C THR A 92 13.81 4.34 -13.84
N SER A 93 13.19 4.54 -15.00
CA SER A 93 11.89 3.92 -15.33
C SER A 93 11.89 2.38 -15.26
N ARG A 94 13.04 1.74 -15.23
CA ARG A 94 13.17 0.28 -15.08
C ARG A 94 13.01 -0.18 -13.62
N ASP A 95 13.26 0.71 -12.69
CA ASP A 95 13.23 0.43 -11.26
C ASP A 95 11.82 0.63 -10.66
N MET A 96 10.92 1.34 -11.36
CA MET A 96 9.61 1.77 -10.86
C MET A 96 8.44 0.84 -11.26
N GLY A 97 8.71 -0.33 -11.86
CA GLY A 97 7.66 -1.19 -12.45
C GLY A 97 6.89 -2.05 -11.46
N GLY A 98 7.46 -2.40 -10.33
CA GLY A 98 6.86 -3.38 -9.40
C GLY A 98 5.48 -2.96 -8.90
N MET A 99 5.37 -1.76 -8.34
CA MET A 99 4.10 -1.23 -7.86
C MET A 99 3.07 -1.08 -8.99
N TRP A 100 3.47 -0.55 -10.14
CA TRP A 100 2.60 -0.41 -11.30
C TRP A 100 1.97 -1.74 -11.71
N GLN A 101 2.79 -2.78 -11.87
CA GLN A 101 2.33 -4.11 -12.25
C GLN A 101 1.38 -4.69 -11.20
N THR A 102 1.72 -4.61 -9.92
CA THR A 102 0.90 -5.13 -8.82
C THR A 102 -0.47 -4.45 -8.78
N MET A 103 -0.51 -3.13 -8.87
CA MET A 103 -1.77 -2.37 -8.84
C MET A 103 -2.63 -2.64 -10.07
N PHE A 104 -2.06 -2.68 -11.29
CA PHE A 104 -2.84 -3.02 -12.49
C PHE A 104 -3.30 -4.48 -12.53
N THR A 105 -2.57 -5.40 -11.88
CA THR A 105 -3.06 -6.76 -11.66
C THR A 105 -4.30 -6.77 -10.78
N ALA A 106 -4.28 -6.04 -9.66
CA ALA A 106 -5.42 -5.90 -8.76
C ALA A 106 -6.63 -5.23 -9.48
N ILE A 107 -6.39 -4.18 -10.26
CA ILE A 107 -7.41 -3.52 -11.09
C ILE A 107 -8.05 -4.50 -12.07
N ASN A 108 -7.24 -5.32 -12.74
CA ASN A 108 -7.76 -6.33 -13.67
C ASN A 108 -8.63 -7.38 -12.98
N GLN A 109 -8.27 -7.79 -11.76
CA GLN A 109 -9.11 -8.74 -11.01
C GLN A 109 -10.43 -8.10 -10.57
N ALA A 110 -10.41 -6.85 -10.11
CA ALA A 110 -11.64 -6.11 -9.82
C ALA A 110 -12.53 -5.99 -11.07
N ASN A 111 -11.95 -5.64 -12.22
CA ASN A 111 -12.67 -5.57 -13.50
C ASN A 111 -13.25 -6.92 -13.91
N ASN A 112 -12.48 -7.99 -13.75
CA ASN A 112 -12.95 -9.34 -14.09
C ASN A 112 -14.18 -9.71 -13.27
N PHE A 113 -14.17 -9.45 -11.97
CA PHE A 113 -15.35 -9.67 -11.12
C PHE A 113 -16.53 -8.80 -11.55
N LEU A 114 -16.32 -7.48 -11.66
CA LEU A 114 -17.41 -6.52 -11.96
C LEU A 114 -18.04 -6.75 -13.35
N ASN A 115 -17.27 -7.21 -14.34
CA ASN A 115 -17.77 -7.48 -15.68
C ASN A 115 -18.54 -8.81 -15.80
N ASN A 116 -18.36 -9.72 -14.84
CA ASN A 116 -18.92 -11.06 -14.93
C ASN A 116 -19.95 -11.39 -13.84
N CYS A 117 -19.92 -10.74 -12.69
CA CYS A 117 -20.77 -11.07 -11.55
C CYS A 117 -22.28 -10.99 -11.87
N GLU A 118 -22.70 -10.18 -12.86
CA GLU A 118 -24.09 -10.07 -13.29
C GLU A 118 -24.58 -11.30 -14.09
N LYS A 119 -23.67 -12.18 -14.55
CA LYS A 119 -24.02 -13.42 -15.24
C LYS A 119 -24.47 -14.51 -14.27
N ILE A 120 -24.09 -14.37 -12.98
CA ILE A 120 -24.39 -15.36 -11.95
C ILE A 120 -25.85 -15.21 -11.51
N PRO A 121 -26.65 -16.29 -11.53
CA PRO A 121 -27.96 -16.29 -10.91
C PRO A 121 -27.85 -16.06 -9.41
N VAL A 122 -28.49 -15.01 -8.90
CA VAL A 122 -28.48 -14.64 -7.49
C VAL A 122 -29.86 -14.88 -6.89
N THR A 123 -29.92 -15.68 -5.84
CA THR A 123 -31.15 -15.86 -5.06
C THR A 123 -31.40 -14.65 -4.16
N THR A 124 -32.63 -14.55 -3.60
CA THR A 124 -32.94 -13.47 -2.65
C THR A 124 -32.05 -13.54 -1.41
N SER A 125 -31.69 -14.75 -0.97
CA SER A 125 -30.80 -14.94 0.19
C SER A 125 -29.36 -14.51 -0.08
N ASP A 126 -28.89 -14.60 -1.32
CA ASP A 126 -27.51 -14.33 -1.70
C ASP A 126 -27.29 -12.86 -2.15
N SER A 127 -28.39 -12.12 -2.31
CA SER A 127 -28.36 -10.77 -2.89
C SER A 127 -27.52 -9.78 -2.09
N LEU A 128 -27.59 -9.82 -0.75
CA LEU A 128 -26.79 -8.95 0.11
C LEU A 128 -25.29 -9.33 0.09
N THR A 129 -25.01 -10.63 0.03
CA THR A 129 -23.63 -11.11 -0.08
C THR A 129 -23.01 -10.72 -1.44
N MET A 130 -23.76 -10.86 -2.53
CA MET A 130 -23.31 -10.39 -3.83
C MET A 130 -23.10 -8.86 -3.86
N ALA A 131 -23.94 -8.10 -3.17
CA ALA A 131 -23.75 -6.66 -3.02
C ALA A 131 -22.44 -6.35 -2.29
N GLN A 132 -22.15 -7.05 -1.19
CA GLN A 132 -20.89 -6.92 -0.48
C GLN A 132 -19.69 -7.22 -1.39
N TYR A 133 -19.71 -8.30 -2.16
CA TYR A 133 -18.64 -8.65 -3.10
C TYR A 133 -18.42 -7.58 -4.19
N LYS A 134 -19.51 -6.96 -4.69
CA LYS A 134 -19.39 -5.82 -5.59
C LYS A 134 -18.72 -4.61 -4.92
N ALA A 135 -19.09 -4.32 -3.67
CA ALA A 135 -18.48 -3.24 -2.92
C ALA A 135 -16.97 -3.46 -2.75
N GLU A 136 -16.55 -4.67 -2.43
CA GLU A 136 -15.15 -5.03 -2.25
C GLU A 136 -14.33 -4.93 -3.56
N ALA A 137 -14.92 -5.33 -4.69
CA ALA A 137 -14.28 -5.17 -5.99
C ALA A 137 -14.13 -3.70 -6.40
N TYR A 138 -15.15 -2.86 -6.18
CA TYR A 138 -15.06 -1.42 -6.39
C TYR A 138 -14.03 -0.78 -5.45
N PHE A 139 -14.02 -1.16 -4.18
CA PHE A 139 -13.02 -0.71 -3.22
C PHE A 139 -11.60 -1.06 -3.67
N LEU A 140 -11.34 -2.32 -4.04
CA LEU A 140 -10.03 -2.76 -4.53
C LEU A 140 -9.55 -1.88 -5.70
N ARG A 141 -10.44 -1.59 -6.65
CA ARG A 141 -10.09 -0.78 -7.82
C ARG A 141 -9.82 0.67 -7.45
N ALA A 142 -10.67 1.27 -6.61
CA ALA A 142 -10.46 2.63 -6.10
C ALA A 142 -9.14 2.74 -5.32
N PHE A 143 -8.85 1.77 -4.45
CA PHE A 143 -7.64 1.77 -3.63
C PHE A 143 -6.38 1.62 -4.51
N ALA A 144 -6.37 0.70 -5.46
CA ALA A 144 -5.25 0.55 -6.38
C ALA A 144 -5.02 1.81 -7.24
N TYR A 145 -6.08 2.41 -7.79
CA TYR A 145 -5.96 3.65 -8.56
C TYR A 145 -5.51 4.83 -7.70
N SER A 146 -5.95 4.94 -6.46
CA SER A 146 -5.52 6.02 -5.56
C SER A 146 -4.03 5.94 -5.26
N GLN A 147 -3.50 4.75 -5.02
CA GLN A 147 -2.08 4.54 -4.80
C GLN A 147 -1.24 4.87 -6.05
N LEU A 148 -1.71 4.44 -7.23
CA LEU A 148 -1.07 4.80 -8.50
C LEU A 148 -1.09 6.31 -8.76
N ALA A 149 -2.21 6.98 -8.50
CA ALA A 149 -2.34 8.43 -8.71
C ALA A 149 -1.34 9.21 -7.86
N VAL A 150 -1.20 8.83 -6.59
CA VAL A 150 -0.26 9.50 -5.67
C VAL A 150 1.20 9.33 -6.11
N ARG A 151 1.60 8.20 -6.71
CA ARG A 151 2.99 7.93 -7.10
C ARG A 151 3.33 8.33 -8.53
N TYR A 152 2.45 8.03 -9.49
CA TYR A 152 2.71 8.16 -10.93
C TYR A 152 2.08 9.39 -11.57
N CYS A 153 1.41 10.24 -10.80
CA CYS A 153 0.88 11.50 -11.28
C CYS A 153 1.48 12.67 -10.49
N ALA A 154 1.41 13.86 -11.09
CA ALA A 154 1.74 15.10 -10.39
C ALA A 154 0.78 15.32 -9.21
N ASP A 155 1.13 16.25 -8.32
CA ASP A 155 0.22 16.71 -7.31
C ASP A 155 -1.02 17.37 -7.94
N TYR A 156 -2.18 17.18 -7.30
CA TYR A 156 -3.44 17.69 -7.83
C TYR A 156 -3.53 19.19 -7.64
N ASP A 157 -3.81 19.90 -8.72
CA ASP A 157 -4.11 21.32 -8.71
C ASP A 157 -5.44 21.52 -9.47
N PRO A 158 -6.51 21.91 -8.80
CA PRO A 158 -7.82 22.08 -9.43
C PRO A 158 -7.81 22.99 -10.68
N ALA A 159 -6.88 23.95 -10.75
CA ALA A 159 -6.76 24.87 -11.87
C ALA A 159 -6.14 24.23 -13.12
N THR A 160 -5.41 23.13 -12.98
CA THR A 160 -4.64 22.52 -14.08
C THR A 160 -4.88 21.01 -14.26
N ALA A 161 -5.57 20.35 -13.33
CA ALA A 161 -5.79 18.89 -13.31
C ALA A 161 -6.47 18.34 -14.58
N ASP A 162 -7.25 19.16 -15.30
CA ASP A 162 -7.86 18.80 -16.58
C ASP A 162 -6.82 18.59 -17.69
N LYS A 163 -5.63 19.20 -17.56
CA LYS A 163 -4.50 19.13 -18.52
C LYS A 163 -3.33 18.27 -18.02
N GLN A 164 -3.26 18.00 -16.72
CA GLN A 164 -2.23 17.15 -16.15
C GLN A 164 -2.47 15.68 -16.54
N LEU A 165 -1.37 14.93 -16.71
CA LEU A 165 -1.42 13.50 -17.03
C LEU A 165 -1.84 12.70 -15.80
N GLY A 166 -2.98 12.02 -15.91
CA GLY A 166 -3.46 11.04 -14.95
C GLY A 166 -3.01 9.61 -15.31
N LEU A 167 -3.89 8.64 -15.14
CA LEU A 167 -3.65 7.22 -15.37
C LEU A 167 -4.45 6.70 -16.58
N PRO A 168 -4.05 5.58 -17.20
CA PRO A 168 -4.93 4.85 -18.10
C PRO A 168 -6.09 4.25 -17.30
N LEU A 169 -7.33 4.63 -17.60
CA LEU A 169 -8.52 4.16 -16.90
C LEU A 169 -9.05 2.89 -17.59
N ILE A 170 -8.91 1.75 -16.92
CA ILE A 170 -9.25 0.42 -17.45
C ILE A 170 -10.44 -0.12 -16.66
N THR A 171 -11.53 -0.43 -17.36
CA THR A 171 -12.76 -1.00 -16.77
C THR A 171 -13.11 -2.38 -17.33
N THR A 172 -12.40 -2.83 -18.35
CA THR A 172 -12.61 -4.13 -19.00
C THR A 172 -11.30 -4.90 -19.10
N VAL A 173 -11.37 -6.21 -19.11
CA VAL A 173 -10.21 -7.08 -19.30
C VAL A 173 -10.05 -7.32 -20.82
N ASP A 174 -9.08 -6.63 -21.43
CA ASP A 174 -8.70 -6.78 -22.83
C ASP A 174 -7.18 -6.73 -22.99
N VAL A 175 -6.56 -7.86 -23.30
CA VAL A 175 -5.11 -8.01 -23.46
C VAL A 175 -4.55 -7.22 -24.68
N ASN A 176 -5.42 -6.83 -25.61
CA ASN A 176 -5.05 -6.07 -26.79
C ASN A 176 -5.23 -4.55 -26.59
N ALA A 177 -5.89 -4.14 -25.53
CA ALA A 177 -6.13 -2.73 -25.26
C ALA A 177 -4.81 -1.96 -25.11
N ARG A 178 -4.77 -0.77 -25.67
CA ARG A 178 -3.63 0.16 -25.58
C ARG A 178 -4.17 1.55 -25.20
N PRO A 179 -4.71 1.68 -23.97
CA PRO A 179 -5.31 2.93 -23.52
C PRO A 179 -4.26 4.03 -23.41
N ALA A 180 -4.65 5.26 -23.73
CA ALA A 180 -3.89 6.44 -23.38
C ALA A 180 -4.14 6.81 -21.90
N ARG A 181 -3.32 7.68 -21.34
CA ARG A 181 -3.55 8.26 -20.02
C ARG A 181 -4.72 9.24 -20.09
N ALA A 182 -5.61 9.18 -19.11
CA ALA A 182 -6.63 10.19 -18.90
C ALA A 182 -6.01 11.46 -18.27
N SER A 183 -6.80 12.50 -18.08
CA SER A 183 -6.37 13.62 -17.25
C SER A 183 -6.32 13.24 -15.77
N LEU A 184 -5.56 14.00 -14.98
CA LEU A 184 -5.49 13.78 -13.54
C LEU A 184 -6.87 14.00 -12.89
N LYS A 185 -7.62 15.02 -13.35
CA LYS A 185 -9.01 15.26 -12.93
C LYS A 185 -9.88 14.03 -13.16
N ALA A 186 -9.88 13.48 -14.39
CA ALA A 186 -10.67 12.30 -14.72
C ALA A 186 -10.24 11.07 -13.90
N THR A 187 -8.96 10.97 -13.53
CA THR A 187 -8.46 9.90 -12.67
C THR A 187 -9.06 9.98 -11.27
N PHE A 188 -9.09 11.15 -10.64
CA PHE A 188 -9.71 11.31 -9.32
C PHE A 188 -11.24 11.17 -9.38
N GLU A 189 -11.88 11.68 -10.42
CA GLU A 189 -13.32 11.46 -10.64
C GLU A 189 -13.66 9.98 -10.75
N PHE A 190 -12.82 9.19 -11.43
CA PHE A 190 -12.98 7.74 -11.54
C PHE A 190 -12.82 7.04 -10.18
N ILE A 191 -11.81 7.41 -9.38
CA ILE A 191 -11.62 6.87 -8.03
C ILE A 191 -12.84 7.18 -7.16
N LYS A 192 -13.33 8.42 -7.17
CA LYS A 192 -14.52 8.83 -6.38
C LYS A 192 -15.79 8.13 -6.87
N ALA A 193 -15.95 7.87 -8.17
CA ALA A 193 -17.07 7.09 -8.71
C ALA A 193 -17.04 5.62 -8.24
N ASP A 194 -15.86 5.02 -8.15
CA ASP A 194 -15.71 3.68 -7.59
C ASP A 194 -16.01 3.65 -6.08
N LEU A 195 -15.56 4.63 -5.32
CA LEU A 195 -15.91 4.75 -3.89
C LEU A 195 -17.41 4.93 -3.69
N ALA A 196 -18.07 5.75 -4.52
CA ALA A 196 -19.53 5.91 -4.48
C ALA A 196 -20.26 4.59 -4.84
N SER A 197 -19.72 3.84 -5.80
CA SER A 197 -20.26 2.52 -6.16
C SER A 197 -20.06 1.50 -5.03
N ALA A 198 -18.89 1.47 -4.41
CA ALA A 198 -18.63 0.65 -3.24
C ALA A 198 -19.61 0.98 -2.10
N ARG A 199 -19.79 2.27 -1.81
CA ARG A 199 -20.72 2.76 -0.78
C ARG A 199 -22.17 2.38 -1.05
N LYS A 200 -22.60 2.34 -2.32
CA LYS A 200 -23.94 1.89 -2.71
C LYS A 200 -24.17 0.41 -2.39
N TYR A 201 -23.15 -0.42 -2.51
CA TYR A 201 -23.27 -1.88 -2.39
C TYR A 201 -22.82 -2.43 -1.04
N ILE A 202 -22.03 -1.68 -0.24
CA ILE A 202 -21.51 -2.14 1.05
C ILE A 202 -22.61 -2.60 1.99
N GLN A 203 -22.42 -3.75 2.60
CA GLN A 203 -23.31 -4.33 3.61
C GLN A 203 -22.64 -4.37 4.99
N ASN A 204 -21.31 -4.48 5.02
CA ASN A 204 -20.55 -4.49 6.26
C ASN A 204 -20.44 -3.08 6.85
N THR A 205 -21.19 -2.85 7.92
CA THR A 205 -21.17 -1.59 8.69
C THR A 205 -20.62 -1.78 10.10
N ASP A 206 -20.15 -2.99 10.42
CA ASP A 206 -19.60 -3.32 11.73
C ASP A 206 -18.17 -2.73 11.88
N PRO A 207 -17.97 -1.77 12.81
CA PRO A 207 -16.67 -1.16 13.02
C PRO A 207 -15.63 -2.10 13.65
N THR A 208 -16.08 -3.24 14.20
CA THR A 208 -15.20 -4.26 14.78
C THR A 208 -14.70 -5.26 13.74
N SER A 209 -15.31 -5.31 12.55
CA SER A 209 -14.91 -6.16 11.43
C SER A 209 -13.74 -5.52 10.66
N ARG A 210 -12.54 -5.59 11.24
CA ARG A 210 -11.34 -4.91 10.71
C ARG A 210 -10.63 -5.68 9.60
N GLU A 211 -11.00 -6.92 9.37
CA GLU A 211 -10.39 -7.79 8.36
C GLU A 211 -11.10 -7.72 6.99
N LEU A 212 -12.33 -7.22 6.98
CA LEU A 212 -13.17 -7.14 5.78
C LEU A 212 -13.44 -5.69 5.39
N VAL A 213 -13.66 -5.46 4.11
CA VAL A 213 -14.07 -4.14 3.63
C VAL A 213 -15.37 -3.71 4.31
N SER A 214 -15.35 -2.56 4.95
CA SER A 214 -16.45 -2.00 5.72
C SER A 214 -16.69 -0.53 5.37
N THR A 215 -17.77 0.04 5.86
CA THR A 215 -18.05 1.47 5.76
C THR A 215 -16.90 2.31 6.33
N GLN A 216 -16.30 1.86 7.43
CA GLN A 216 -15.19 2.55 8.08
C GLN A 216 -13.94 2.58 7.18
N MET A 217 -13.66 1.47 6.52
CA MET A 217 -12.56 1.39 5.55
C MET A 217 -12.80 2.26 4.32
N LEU A 218 -14.04 2.34 3.82
CA LEU A 218 -14.40 3.27 2.76
C LEU A 218 -14.20 4.72 3.20
N ASN A 219 -14.61 5.09 4.41
CA ASN A 219 -14.43 6.44 4.95
C ASN A 219 -12.94 6.79 5.07
N ALA A 220 -12.10 5.86 5.52
CA ALA A 220 -10.67 6.08 5.65
C ALA A 220 -9.98 6.31 4.30
N LEU A 221 -10.32 5.50 3.30
CA LEU A 221 -9.81 5.69 1.94
C LEU A 221 -10.30 6.99 1.33
N GLU A 222 -11.59 7.31 1.49
CA GLU A 222 -12.18 8.55 0.95
C GLU A 222 -11.56 9.79 1.59
N ALA A 223 -11.34 9.80 2.91
CA ALA A 223 -10.65 10.88 3.61
C ALA A 223 -9.25 11.14 3.02
N ARG A 224 -8.49 10.08 2.77
CA ARG A 224 -7.16 10.18 2.14
C ARG A 224 -7.26 10.69 0.70
N VAL A 225 -8.13 10.11 -0.12
CA VAL A 225 -8.34 10.53 -1.51
C VAL A 225 -8.74 12.00 -1.59
N ASP A 226 -9.64 12.44 -0.73
CA ASP A 226 -10.12 13.84 -0.73
C ASP A 226 -9.04 14.83 -0.24
N LEU A 227 -8.16 14.42 0.68
CA LEU A 227 -6.99 15.23 1.04
C LEU A 227 -6.07 15.46 -0.17
N TYR A 228 -5.81 14.41 -0.96
CA TYR A 228 -4.97 14.51 -2.18
C TYR A 228 -5.70 15.18 -3.36
N HIS A 229 -7.03 15.14 -3.38
CA HIS A 229 -7.87 15.78 -4.40
C HIS A 229 -8.21 17.25 -4.05
N GLU A 230 -7.71 17.73 -2.90
CA GLU A 230 -8.02 19.05 -2.34
C GLU A 230 -9.50 19.29 -2.00
N ASP A 231 -10.31 18.24 -1.88
CA ASP A 231 -11.66 18.32 -1.33
C ASP A 231 -11.59 18.30 0.21
N TYR A 232 -10.99 19.36 0.77
CA TYR A 232 -10.66 19.42 2.21
C TYR A 232 -11.89 19.32 3.10
N ALA A 233 -13.04 19.82 2.65
CA ALA A 233 -14.28 19.76 3.44
C ALA A 233 -14.76 18.31 3.61
N ASN A 234 -14.74 17.52 2.54
CA ASN A 234 -15.12 16.13 2.60
C ASN A 234 -14.04 15.29 3.30
N ALA A 235 -12.75 15.59 3.12
CA ALA A 235 -11.67 14.96 3.86
C ALA A 235 -11.86 15.08 5.39
N VAL A 236 -12.20 16.27 5.89
CA VAL A 236 -12.54 16.47 7.31
C VAL A 236 -13.77 15.67 7.72
N ALA A 237 -14.84 15.67 6.91
CA ALA A 237 -16.08 14.99 7.24
C ALA A 237 -15.87 13.47 7.35
N MET A 238 -15.15 12.87 6.41
CA MET A 238 -14.84 11.43 6.41
C MET A 238 -13.91 11.05 7.57
N ALA A 239 -12.82 11.81 7.78
CA ALA A 239 -11.91 11.57 8.89
C ALA A 239 -12.62 11.72 10.25
N LYS A 240 -13.45 12.76 10.41
CA LYS A 240 -14.22 13.00 11.64
C LYS A 240 -15.18 11.87 11.94
N SER A 241 -15.82 11.26 10.95
CA SER A 241 -16.74 10.12 11.14
C SER A 241 -16.04 8.91 11.80
N LEU A 242 -14.73 8.76 11.60
CA LEU A 242 -13.92 7.71 12.20
C LEU A 242 -13.37 8.13 13.56
N ILE A 243 -13.01 9.41 13.72
CA ILE A 243 -12.56 9.97 15.01
C ILE A 243 -13.67 9.94 16.05
N ASP A 244 -14.91 10.18 15.65
CA ASP A 244 -16.08 10.16 16.53
C ASP A 244 -16.57 8.72 16.83
N ASP A 245 -16.10 7.71 16.12
CA ASP A 245 -16.44 6.31 16.34
C ASP A 245 -15.63 5.76 17.53
N SER A 246 -16.31 5.45 18.62
CA SER A 246 -15.69 4.97 19.87
C SER A 246 -14.98 3.61 19.78
N HIS A 247 -15.12 2.89 18.65
CA HIS A 247 -14.40 1.64 18.40
C HIS A 247 -12.94 1.89 17.99
N PHE A 248 -12.60 3.13 17.61
CA PHE A 248 -11.24 3.54 17.30
C PHE A 248 -10.73 4.51 18.35
N GLY A 249 -9.41 4.52 18.56
CA GLY A 249 -8.81 5.43 19.52
C GLY A 249 -7.29 5.41 19.44
N LEU A 250 -6.67 6.46 19.93
CA LEU A 250 -5.22 6.57 19.97
C LEU A 250 -4.66 5.83 21.19
N GLU A 251 -3.56 5.10 21.00
CA GLU A 251 -2.76 4.61 22.11
C GLU A 251 -1.99 5.76 22.78
N THR A 252 -1.85 5.66 24.11
CA THR A 252 -1.27 6.72 24.92
C THR A 252 -0.06 6.27 25.74
N THR A 253 0.30 5.00 25.60
CA THR A 253 1.45 4.40 26.28
C THR A 253 2.43 3.81 25.29
N ARG A 254 3.70 3.78 25.63
CA ARG A 254 4.75 3.14 24.84
C ARG A 254 4.44 1.67 24.58
N ASP A 255 4.11 0.95 25.64
CA ASP A 255 3.91 -0.51 25.56
C ASP A 255 2.63 -0.87 24.80
N GLY A 256 1.55 -0.09 24.96
CA GLY A 256 0.34 -0.26 24.19
C GLY A 256 0.57 -0.04 22.68
N LEU A 257 1.25 1.06 22.33
CA LEU A 257 1.55 1.36 20.93
C LEU A 257 2.48 0.30 20.30
N PHE A 258 3.50 -0.17 21.03
CA PHE A 258 4.38 -1.24 20.57
C PHE A 258 3.60 -2.55 20.38
N SER A 259 2.77 -2.93 21.35
CA SER A 259 1.99 -4.18 21.32
C SER A 259 0.98 -4.20 20.16
N GLU A 260 0.37 -3.07 19.80
CA GLU A 260 -0.52 -3.00 18.63
C GLU A 260 0.23 -3.36 17.34
N PHE A 261 1.44 -2.84 17.15
CA PHE A 261 2.25 -3.16 15.96
C PHE A 261 2.84 -4.58 16.02
N GLU A 262 3.24 -5.08 17.19
CA GLU A 262 3.77 -6.42 17.38
C GLU A 262 2.74 -7.50 17.05
N ASN A 263 1.49 -7.31 17.50
CA ASN A 263 0.43 -8.30 17.34
C ASN A 263 -0.45 -8.08 16.11
N ASP A 264 -0.23 -6.99 15.35
CA ASP A 264 -1.08 -6.55 14.24
C ASP A 264 -2.55 -6.37 14.67
N GLU A 265 -2.79 -6.03 15.94
CA GLU A 265 -4.09 -5.90 16.56
C GLU A 265 -4.14 -4.68 17.47
N GLY A 266 -5.19 -3.86 17.40
CA GLY A 266 -5.33 -2.72 18.28
C GLY A 266 -6.44 -1.75 17.88
N LYS A 267 -6.71 -0.78 18.75
CA LYS A 267 -7.76 0.22 18.52
C LYS A 267 -7.39 1.30 17.51
N GLU A 268 -6.09 1.46 17.21
CA GLU A 268 -5.66 2.42 16.20
C GLU A 268 -5.89 1.95 14.77
N PHE A 269 -6.03 0.66 14.54
CA PHE A 269 -6.16 0.12 13.20
C PHE A 269 -7.61 0.10 12.73
N ILE A 270 -7.89 0.74 11.61
CA ILE A 270 -9.20 0.73 10.95
C ILE A 270 -9.31 -0.52 10.08
N PHE A 271 -8.22 -0.94 9.47
CA PHE A 271 -8.15 -2.14 8.64
C PHE A 271 -6.84 -2.90 8.84
N VAL A 272 -6.98 -4.20 9.07
CA VAL A 272 -5.89 -5.18 9.16
C VAL A 272 -6.34 -6.39 8.36
N PRO A 273 -5.87 -6.56 7.11
CA PRO A 273 -6.30 -7.69 6.28
C PRO A 273 -5.95 -9.02 6.91
N ALA A 274 -6.88 -9.96 6.90
CA ALA A 274 -6.64 -11.31 7.41
C ALA A 274 -5.41 -11.96 6.74
N ALA A 275 -4.54 -12.55 7.52
CA ALA A 275 -3.38 -13.28 7.05
C ALA A 275 -3.09 -14.50 7.94
N THR A 276 -2.58 -15.55 7.31
CA THR A 276 -2.07 -16.75 7.97
C THR A 276 -0.58 -16.90 7.64
N PRO A 277 0.16 -17.80 8.28
CA PRO A 277 1.56 -18.05 7.93
C PRO A 277 1.81 -18.41 6.46
N ASP A 278 0.79 -18.87 5.74
CA ASP A 278 0.88 -19.22 4.32
C ASP A 278 0.51 -18.08 3.36
N ASP A 279 -0.08 -17.01 3.86
CA ASP A 279 -0.62 -15.91 3.04
C ASP A 279 0.42 -14.87 2.58
N GLY A 280 1.63 -14.89 3.13
CA GLY A 280 2.68 -13.94 2.80
C GLY A 280 2.42 -12.57 3.43
N ALA A 281 2.83 -12.40 4.69
CA ALA A 281 2.95 -11.10 5.34
C ALA A 281 4.18 -10.34 4.82
N SER A 282 4.25 -9.03 5.06
CA SER A 282 5.39 -8.20 4.68
C SER A 282 6.58 -8.49 5.59
N ASP A 283 7.76 -8.67 4.98
CA ASP A 283 9.03 -8.89 5.69
C ASP A 283 9.75 -7.54 5.89
N TYR A 284 9.84 -7.13 7.14
CA TYR A 284 10.50 -5.89 7.56
C TYR A 284 11.95 -6.09 8.03
N SER A 285 12.55 -7.26 7.78
CA SER A 285 13.95 -7.57 8.12
C SER A 285 14.96 -6.54 7.60
N VAL A 286 14.62 -5.82 6.55
CA VAL A 286 15.44 -4.72 5.98
C VAL A 286 15.84 -3.66 7.02
N TYR A 287 15.05 -3.51 8.07
CA TYR A 287 15.30 -2.55 9.16
C TYR A 287 16.04 -3.14 10.35
N HIS A 288 16.09 -4.47 10.47
CA HIS A 288 16.71 -5.19 11.60
C HIS A 288 17.80 -6.16 11.13
N ASN A 289 17.44 -7.24 10.46
CA ASN A 289 18.34 -8.28 9.95
C ASN A 289 19.32 -8.83 11.00
N TRP A 290 18.79 -9.60 11.97
CA TRP A 290 19.59 -10.23 13.02
C TRP A 290 20.54 -11.29 12.46
N SER A 291 21.74 -11.37 13.00
CA SER A 291 22.75 -12.38 12.71
C SER A 291 23.13 -13.12 14.00
N SER A 292 22.72 -14.38 14.11
CA SER A 292 23.06 -15.22 15.27
C SER A 292 24.56 -15.50 15.39
N SER A 293 25.30 -15.57 14.27
CA SER A 293 26.75 -15.75 14.28
C SER A 293 27.51 -14.50 14.75
N ASP A 294 26.95 -13.31 14.51
CA ASP A 294 27.57 -12.03 14.88
C ASP A 294 27.05 -11.50 16.23
N GLN A 295 25.94 -12.04 16.73
CA GLN A 295 25.20 -11.53 17.89
C GLN A 295 24.95 -10.01 17.76
N ALA A 296 24.53 -9.58 16.57
CA ALA A 296 24.31 -8.19 16.22
C ALA A 296 23.32 -8.07 15.04
N TYR A 297 22.70 -6.93 14.92
CA TYR A 297 21.85 -6.57 13.79
C TYR A 297 22.67 -6.07 12.59
N SER A 298 22.17 -6.26 11.39
CA SER A 298 22.79 -5.80 10.13
C SER A 298 21.76 -5.15 9.22
N PRO A 299 21.05 -4.10 9.64
CA PRO A 299 20.04 -3.44 8.83
C PRO A 299 20.65 -2.86 7.57
N TYR A 300 19.86 -2.82 6.48
CA TYR A 300 20.29 -2.16 5.24
C TYR A 300 20.24 -0.65 5.35
N PHE A 301 19.24 -0.13 6.07
CA PHE A 301 19.07 1.29 6.36
C PHE A 301 18.78 1.49 7.84
N LEU A 302 19.31 2.58 8.35
CA LEU A 302 19.14 3.01 9.74
C LEU A 302 18.40 4.34 9.76
N PRO A 303 17.57 4.62 10.78
CA PRO A 303 17.09 5.97 10.99
C PRO A 303 18.28 6.94 11.05
N SER A 304 18.19 8.06 10.35
CA SER A 304 19.22 9.09 10.43
C SER A 304 19.25 9.75 11.81
N GLN A 305 20.36 10.36 12.20
CA GLN A 305 20.40 11.13 13.45
C GLN A 305 19.32 12.22 13.46
N THR A 306 19.11 12.90 12.33
CA THR A 306 18.04 13.90 12.16
C THR A 306 16.65 13.31 12.43
N THR A 307 16.42 12.07 11.98
CA THR A 307 15.17 11.36 12.27
C THR A 307 15.00 11.08 13.75
N ILE A 308 16.04 10.58 14.42
CA ILE A 308 15.98 10.31 15.88
C ILE A 308 15.75 11.60 16.67
N ASP A 309 16.42 12.69 16.29
CA ASP A 309 16.32 14.01 16.95
C ASP A 309 14.94 14.66 16.77
N ALA A 310 14.15 14.22 15.77
CA ALA A 310 12.78 14.68 15.58
C ALA A 310 11.81 14.21 16.68
N TYR A 311 12.19 13.19 17.45
CA TYR A 311 11.37 12.65 18.55
C TYR A 311 11.90 13.16 19.89
N ASP A 312 11.08 13.97 20.57
CA ASP A 312 11.37 14.41 21.94
C ASP A 312 11.52 13.22 22.89
N VAL A 313 12.22 13.40 24.00
CA VAL A 313 12.38 12.37 25.02
C VAL A 313 11.06 12.00 25.71
N SER A 314 10.04 12.86 25.67
CA SER A 314 8.69 12.57 26.14
C SER A 314 7.82 11.85 25.13
N ASP A 315 8.23 11.80 23.84
CA ASP A 315 7.46 11.17 22.78
C ASP A 315 7.53 9.64 22.90
N ILE A 316 6.38 9.02 23.17
CA ILE A 316 6.29 7.56 23.35
C ILE A 316 6.75 6.77 22.10
N ARG A 317 6.63 7.38 20.91
CA ARG A 317 7.06 6.77 19.64
C ARG A 317 8.57 6.58 19.58
N ARG A 318 9.36 7.42 20.25
CA ARG A 318 10.81 7.25 20.35
C ARG A 318 11.20 5.87 20.89
N TYR A 319 10.36 5.30 21.75
CA TYR A 319 10.59 4.03 22.42
C TYR A 319 9.71 2.89 21.89
N ALA A 320 8.63 3.22 21.21
CA ALA A 320 7.76 2.23 20.57
C ALA A 320 8.19 1.89 19.14
N PHE A 321 8.76 2.88 18.41
CA PHE A 321 9.15 2.69 17.01
C PHE A 321 10.62 2.39 16.81
N PHE A 322 11.45 2.59 17.82
CA PHE A 322 12.89 2.36 17.72
C PHE A 322 13.40 1.49 18.87
N GLU A 323 14.39 0.67 18.53
CA GLU A 323 15.15 -0.11 19.49
C GLU A 323 16.62 0.31 19.44
N VAL A 324 17.31 0.24 20.60
CA VAL A 324 18.74 0.54 20.72
C VAL A 324 19.52 -0.74 20.81
N VAL A 325 20.33 -1.02 19.82
CA VAL A 325 20.96 -2.33 19.62
C VAL A 325 22.44 -2.20 19.24
N ARG A 326 23.12 -3.35 19.24
CA ARG A 326 24.42 -3.53 18.63
C ARG A 326 24.27 -3.80 17.13
N VAL A 327 24.97 -3.04 16.31
CA VAL A 327 24.91 -3.14 14.85
C VAL A 327 26.27 -3.56 14.29
N LYS A 328 26.26 -4.53 13.36
CA LYS A 328 27.46 -4.94 12.61
C LYS A 328 27.79 -3.91 11.53
N GLN A 329 29.00 -3.46 11.55
CA GLN A 329 29.61 -2.64 10.50
C GLN A 329 30.40 -3.52 9.51
N VAL A 330 31.05 -2.93 8.50
CA VAL A 330 31.83 -3.67 7.50
C VAL A 330 32.92 -4.52 8.17
N ASN A 331 33.68 -3.96 9.10
CA ASN A 331 34.80 -4.62 9.77
C ASN A 331 34.78 -4.50 11.31
N THR A 332 33.72 -3.98 11.88
CA THR A 332 33.58 -3.73 13.32
C THR A 332 32.12 -3.75 13.74
N PHE A 333 31.86 -3.40 14.98
CA PHE A 333 30.52 -3.26 15.55
C PHE A 333 30.38 -1.84 16.13
N ALA A 334 29.16 -1.35 16.16
CA ALA A 334 28.78 -0.16 16.91
C ALA A 334 27.67 -0.52 17.88
N ASP A 335 27.79 -0.08 19.12
CA ASP A 335 26.79 -0.27 20.16
C ASP A 335 25.90 0.98 20.29
N ASN A 336 24.76 0.86 20.96
CA ASN A 336 23.81 1.96 21.20
C ASN A 336 23.24 2.62 19.93
N ILE A 337 23.01 1.83 18.89
CA ILE A 337 22.48 2.28 17.61
C ILE A 337 20.96 2.09 17.57
N TYR A 338 20.24 3.15 17.19
CA TYR A 338 18.81 3.06 16.93
C TYR A 338 18.54 2.36 15.60
N VAL A 339 17.69 1.33 15.65
CA VAL A 339 17.09 0.68 14.49
C VAL A 339 15.59 0.94 14.48
N LEU A 340 14.95 0.92 13.32
CA LEU A 340 13.50 1.03 13.26
C LEU A 340 12.90 -0.30 13.69
N ASN A 341 12.17 -0.33 14.80
CA ASN A 341 11.49 -1.49 15.38
C ASN A 341 9.96 -1.32 15.43
N LYS A 342 9.40 -0.54 14.54
CA LYS A 342 7.95 -0.33 14.44
C LYS A 342 7.21 -1.59 13.97
N PHE A 343 7.91 -2.46 13.26
CA PHE A 343 7.40 -3.73 12.74
C PHE A 343 8.26 -4.88 13.30
N PRO A 344 8.07 -5.22 14.58
CA PRO A 344 8.98 -6.15 15.29
C PRO A 344 8.79 -7.61 14.87
N GLY A 345 7.72 -7.91 14.14
CA GLY A 345 7.32 -9.25 13.76
C GLY A 345 6.22 -9.83 14.63
N ASN A 346 5.15 -10.30 13.99
CA ASN A 346 4.04 -10.99 14.64
C ASN A 346 4.29 -12.50 14.67
N ALA A 347 4.48 -13.05 15.87
CA ALA A 347 4.80 -14.48 16.05
C ALA A 347 3.72 -15.41 15.47
N SER A 348 2.46 -14.96 15.39
CA SER A 348 1.36 -15.76 14.83
C SER A 348 1.49 -16.00 13.32
N LEU A 349 2.31 -15.20 12.62
CA LEU A 349 2.57 -15.31 11.18
C LEU A 349 3.76 -16.23 10.86
N ASN A 350 4.45 -16.73 11.88
CA ASN A 350 5.60 -17.60 11.67
C ASN A 350 5.16 -19.02 11.28
N LYS A 351 5.83 -19.59 10.28
CA LYS A 351 5.65 -21.01 9.95
C LYS A 351 6.19 -21.88 11.08
N THR A 352 5.55 -23.01 11.30
CA THR A 352 5.98 -23.99 12.31
C THR A 352 7.47 -24.35 12.13
N GLY A 353 8.26 -24.17 13.20
CA GLY A 353 9.69 -24.43 13.18
C GLY A 353 10.57 -23.27 12.74
N ALA A 354 10.01 -22.10 12.41
CA ALA A 354 10.78 -20.88 12.19
C ALA A 354 11.34 -20.34 13.52
N ASP A 355 12.46 -19.61 13.45
CA ASP A 355 13.00 -18.87 14.59
C ASP A 355 12.04 -17.71 14.93
N ALA A 356 11.22 -17.89 15.95
CA ALA A 356 10.15 -16.97 16.31
C ALA A 356 10.67 -15.61 16.83
N GLU A 357 11.91 -15.53 17.31
CA GLU A 357 12.45 -14.29 17.88
C GLU A 357 12.93 -13.30 16.81
N HIS A 358 13.16 -13.74 15.57
CA HIS A 358 13.81 -12.93 14.55
C HIS A 358 13.13 -13.02 13.17
N THR A 359 11.84 -13.31 13.15
CA THR A 359 11.02 -13.20 11.93
C THR A 359 10.28 -11.87 11.99
N TYR A 360 10.56 -10.98 11.07
CA TYR A 360 10.02 -9.62 11.03
C TYR A 360 8.79 -9.54 10.11
N LEU A 361 7.89 -10.52 10.23
CA LEU A 361 6.66 -10.58 9.45
C LEU A 361 5.55 -9.81 10.16
N ASN A 362 5.02 -8.78 9.54
CA ASN A 362 3.86 -8.03 10.00
C ASN A 362 2.84 -7.84 8.87
N ILE A 363 1.58 -7.66 9.25
CA ILE A 363 0.51 -7.28 8.32
C ILE A 363 0.60 -5.77 8.07
N ASP A 364 0.51 -5.36 6.81
CA ASP A 364 0.43 -3.95 6.45
C ASP A 364 -0.92 -3.36 6.86
N LYS A 365 -0.89 -2.26 7.59
CA LYS A 365 -2.07 -1.56 8.11
C LYS A 365 -2.28 -0.24 7.35
N PRO A 366 -2.97 -0.26 6.20
CA PRO A 366 -3.03 0.90 5.33
C PRO A 366 -3.84 2.06 5.89
N PHE A 367 -4.73 1.80 6.87
CA PHE A 367 -5.60 2.81 7.48
C PHE A 367 -5.55 2.73 8.99
N ARG A 368 -5.11 3.84 9.62
CA ARG A 368 -5.03 4.00 11.08
C ARG A 368 -5.74 5.27 11.52
N ILE A 369 -6.26 5.26 12.75
CA ILE A 369 -6.95 6.44 13.28
C ILE A 369 -6.02 7.65 13.42
N ALA A 370 -4.73 7.44 13.70
CA ALA A 370 -3.74 8.52 13.74
C ALA A 370 -3.65 9.30 12.43
N GLU A 371 -3.80 8.60 11.28
CA GLU A 371 -3.87 9.25 9.97
C GLU A 371 -5.11 10.16 9.86
N GLN A 372 -6.26 9.71 10.37
CA GLN A 372 -7.50 10.48 10.29
C GLN A 372 -7.38 11.79 11.09
N TYR A 373 -6.71 11.78 12.23
CA TYR A 373 -6.39 13.00 12.97
C TYR A 373 -5.50 13.95 12.16
N LEU A 374 -4.51 13.44 11.44
CA LEU A 374 -3.62 14.28 10.63
C LEU A 374 -4.28 14.78 9.33
N ILE A 375 -5.12 13.95 8.70
CA ILE A 375 -5.96 14.38 7.57
C ILE A 375 -6.88 15.53 8.02
N ALA A 376 -7.58 15.34 9.14
CA ALA A 376 -8.49 16.36 9.66
C ALA A 376 -7.75 17.65 10.06
N ALA A 377 -6.56 17.53 10.67
CA ALA A 377 -5.73 18.69 11.03
C ALA A 377 -5.25 19.46 9.80
N GLU A 378 -4.68 18.76 8.80
CA GLU A 378 -4.18 19.38 7.56
C GLU A 378 -5.32 20.00 6.75
N ALA A 379 -6.40 19.26 6.53
CA ALA A 379 -7.56 19.75 5.77
C ALA A 379 -8.24 20.93 6.46
N SER A 380 -8.40 20.91 7.80
CA SER A 380 -8.93 22.07 8.56
C SER A 380 -8.03 23.28 8.43
N TYR A 381 -6.70 23.09 8.48
CA TYR A 381 -5.76 24.19 8.25
C TYR A 381 -5.93 24.78 6.83
N ARG A 382 -6.04 23.95 5.81
CA ARG A 382 -6.25 24.38 4.41
C ARG A 382 -7.57 25.14 4.22
N LEU A 383 -8.60 24.82 4.99
CA LEU A 383 -9.88 25.53 5.02
C LEU A 383 -9.82 26.82 5.83
N GLY A 384 -8.71 27.14 6.51
CA GLY A 384 -8.58 28.31 7.38
C GLY A 384 -9.15 28.10 8.79
N ASN A 385 -9.59 26.90 9.14
CA ASN A 385 -10.16 26.55 10.45
C ASN A 385 -9.05 26.24 11.46
N THR A 386 -8.32 27.27 11.91
CA THR A 386 -7.16 27.13 12.79
C THR A 386 -7.49 26.37 14.09
N SER A 387 -8.65 26.63 14.69
CA SER A 387 -9.06 25.99 15.95
C SER A 387 -9.23 24.48 15.78
N ASP A 388 -9.90 24.04 14.72
CA ASP A 388 -10.12 22.62 14.46
C ASP A 388 -8.80 21.94 14.10
N ALA A 389 -7.95 22.58 13.29
CA ALA A 389 -6.62 22.08 12.97
C ALA A 389 -5.77 21.87 14.24
N GLN A 390 -5.78 22.84 15.17
CA GLN A 390 -5.10 22.71 16.47
C GLN A 390 -5.71 21.57 17.31
N ASN A 391 -7.02 21.44 17.36
CA ASN A 391 -7.69 20.44 18.18
C ASN A 391 -7.33 19.02 17.72
N TYR A 392 -7.43 18.73 16.43
CA TYR A 392 -7.05 17.42 15.89
C TYR A 392 -5.56 17.13 16.09
N LEU A 393 -4.70 18.09 15.77
CA LEU A 393 -3.25 17.97 15.98
C LEU A 393 -2.89 17.73 17.47
N ASN A 394 -3.49 18.51 18.38
CA ASN A 394 -3.20 18.42 19.79
C ASN A 394 -3.69 17.11 20.41
N THR A 395 -4.82 16.57 19.95
CA THR A 395 -5.30 15.27 20.41
C THR A 395 -4.27 14.19 20.12
N LEU A 396 -3.73 14.14 18.89
CA LEU A 396 -2.68 13.19 18.53
C LEU A 396 -1.38 13.46 19.32
N ARG A 397 -0.92 14.70 19.40
CA ARG A 397 0.30 15.07 20.12
C ARG A 397 0.26 14.66 21.58
N GLN A 398 -0.86 14.95 22.28
CA GLN A 398 -1.06 14.56 23.67
C GLN A 398 -1.09 13.05 23.86
N ALA A 399 -1.73 12.31 22.96
CA ALA A 399 -1.69 10.86 22.97
C ALA A 399 -0.27 10.30 22.80
N ARG A 400 0.60 11.03 22.12
CA ARG A 400 2.02 10.68 21.96
C ARG A 400 2.94 11.24 23.04
N GLY A 401 2.40 11.82 24.13
CA GLY A 401 3.16 12.36 25.25
C GLY A 401 3.72 13.76 25.01
N LEU A 402 3.32 14.43 23.92
CA LEU A 402 3.77 15.77 23.60
C LEU A 402 2.79 16.84 24.12
N VAL A 403 3.32 18.02 24.42
CA VAL A 403 2.49 19.16 24.84
C VAL A 403 1.64 19.70 23.69
N ALA A 404 0.43 20.16 24.04
CA ALA A 404 -0.43 20.86 23.11
C ALA A 404 0.24 22.15 22.59
N THR A 405 -0.06 22.51 21.34
CA THR A 405 0.41 23.74 20.72
C THR A 405 -0.70 24.78 20.61
N THR A 406 -0.31 26.05 20.72
CA THR A 406 -1.17 27.20 20.40
C THR A 406 -0.67 27.95 19.16
N LYS A 407 0.29 27.39 18.42
CA LYS A 407 0.82 27.96 17.18
C LYS A 407 -0.27 28.10 16.13
N THR A 408 -0.13 29.12 15.29
CA THR A 408 -1.06 29.45 14.20
C THR A 408 -0.29 29.67 12.90
N GLY A 409 -0.99 29.87 11.80
CA GLY A 409 -0.39 30.17 10.50
C GLY A 409 0.64 29.13 10.08
N THR A 410 1.74 29.58 9.50
CA THR A 410 2.80 28.71 8.97
C THR A 410 3.48 27.84 10.04
N GLU A 411 3.57 28.30 11.29
CA GLU A 411 4.12 27.50 12.38
C GLU A 411 3.22 26.32 12.74
N LEU A 412 1.90 26.49 12.72
CA LEU A 412 0.95 25.39 12.91
C LEU A 412 1.08 24.37 11.78
N PHE A 413 1.15 24.84 10.54
CA PHE A 413 1.28 23.93 9.40
C PHE A 413 2.59 23.16 9.44
N GLN A 414 3.69 23.80 9.87
CA GLN A 414 4.95 23.07 10.07
C GLN A 414 4.82 21.97 11.12
N LEU A 415 4.15 22.24 12.24
CA LEU A 415 3.91 21.21 13.27
C LEU A 415 3.04 20.06 12.75
N ILE A 416 2.04 20.32 11.89
CA ILE A 416 1.26 19.26 11.24
C ILE A 416 2.16 18.38 10.37
N LYS A 417 3.05 18.99 9.55
CA LYS A 417 4.02 18.23 8.72
C LYS A 417 5.00 17.44 9.57
N ASP A 418 5.45 18.00 10.70
CA ASP A 418 6.34 17.32 11.64
C ASP A 418 5.65 16.11 12.31
N GLU A 419 4.33 16.17 12.54
CA GLU A 419 3.59 15.01 13.06
C GLU A 419 3.39 13.94 11.99
N TRP A 420 3.12 14.30 10.73
CA TRP A 420 3.15 13.35 9.61
C TRP A 420 4.51 12.64 9.53
N PHE A 421 5.61 13.38 9.66
CA PHE A 421 6.96 12.81 9.69
C PHE A 421 7.14 11.80 10.81
N ARG A 422 6.78 12.16 12.05
CA ARG A 422 6.97 11.27 13.21
C ARG A 422 6.05 10.06 13.20
N GLU A 423 4.81 10.22 12.74
CA GLU A 423 3.81 9.16 12.84
C GLU A 423 4.01 8.07 11.79
N PHE A 424 4.45 8.41 10.58
CA PHE A 424 4.40 7.51 9.42
C PHE A 424 5.76 7.00 8.92
N ILE A 425 6.81 7.04 9.74
CA ILE A 425 8.07 6.37 9.42
C ILE A 425 7.81 4.86 9.20
N GLY A 426 8.33 4.32 8.10
CA GLY A 426 8.14 2.92 7.71
C GLY A 426 6.82 2.64 6.96
N GLU A 427 5.94 3.64 6.77
CA GLU A 427 4.63 3.47 6.13
C GLU A 427 4.51 4.19 4.76
N GLY A 428 5.62 4.66 4.21
CA GLY A 428 5.72 5.16 2.83
C GLY A 428 5.02 6.48 2.54
N GLN A 429 4.62 7.26 3.55
CA GLN A 429 3.85 8.48 3.34
C GLN A 429 4.69 9.77 3.23
N ARG A 430 5.98 9.72 3.56
CA ARG A 430 6.82 10.92 3.62
C ARG A 430 7.02 11.58 2.25
N LEU A 431 7.34 10.80 1.23
CA LEU A 431 7.55 11.32 -0.13
C LEU A 431 6.27 11.97 -0.68
N ASP A 432 5.12 11.36 -0.38
CA ASP A 432 3.82 11.85 -0.80
C ASP A 432 3.46 13.16 -0.11
N GLY A 433 3.76 13.27 1.19
CA GLY A 433 3.59 14.50 1.94
C GLY A 433 4.45 15.62 1.35
N LEU A 434 5.74 15.39 1.13
CA LEU A 434 6.66 16.36 0.53
C LEU A 434 6.14 16.86 -0.83
N LYS A 435 5.69 15.94 -1.69
CA LYS A 435 5.11 16.29 -2.98
C LYS A 435 3.85 17.17 -2.83
N ARG A 436 2.89 16.76 -1.98
CA ARG A 436 1.65 17.50 -1.72
C ARG A 436 1.89 18.89 -1.13
N TRP A 437 2.96 19.05 -0.34
CA TRP A 437 3.33 20.36 0.22
C TRP A 437 4.18 21.22 -0.71
N GLY A 438 4.62 20.67 -1.84
CA GLY A 438 5.54 21.35 -2.77
C GLY A 438 6.92 21.56 -2.17
N GLU A 439 7.37 20.64 -1.31
CA GLU A 439 8.64 20.73 -0.58
C GLU A 439 9.68 19.74 -1.11
N GLY A 440 10.92 20.19 -1.19
CA GLY A 440 12.08 19.33 -1.35
C GLY A 440 12.61 18.85 -0.01
N PHE A 441 13.73 18.16 -0.02
CA PHE A 441 14.42 17.75 1.20
C PHE A 441 15.94 17.73 1.02
N SER A 442 16.65 17.69 2.15
CA SER A 442 18.10 17.48 2.15
C SER A 442 18.46 16.38 3.14
N ARG A 443 19.29 15.46 2.70
CA ARG A 443 19.97 14.48 3.54
C ARG A 443 21.42 14.89 3.65
N LYS A 444 21.93 14.99 4.86
CA LYS A 444 23.37 15.17 5.09
C LYS A 444 24.05 13.80 5.02
N GLY A 445 25.26 13.76 4.50
CA GLY A 445 26.10 12.56 4.52
C GLY A 445 26.43 12.19 5.98
N GLN A 446 25.54 11.43 6.61
CA GLN A 446 25.69 11.04 8.00
C GLN A 446 26.45 9.72 8.08
N THR A 447 27.56 9.78 8.81
CA THR A 447 28.37 8.60 9.14
C THR A 447 28.29 8.25 10.62
N MET A 448 27.59 9.07 11.40
CA MET A 448 27.47 8.96 12.85
C MET A 448 26.01 8.81 13.24
N GLN A 449 25.75 8.03 14.27
CA GLN A 449 24.48 8.02 14.97
C GLN A 449 24.76 7.80 16.45
N ASN A 450 24.12 8.58 17.31
CA ASN A 450 24.26 8.49 18.77
C ASN A 450 25.73 8.52 19.26
N GLY A 451 26.57 9.28 18.56
CA GLY A 451 28.00 9.41 18.89
C GLY A 451 28.90 8.30 18.34
N GLU A 452 28.32 7.26 17.72
CA GLU A 452 29.05 6.13 17.17
C GLU A 452 29.22 6.23 15.66
N LEU A 453 30.38 5.81 15.16
CA LEU A 453 30.64 5.72 13.72
C LEU A 453 29.90 4.52 13.13
N ILE A 454 28.95 4.77 12.23
CA ILE A 454 28.13 3.72 11.63
C ILE A 454 28.71 3.21 10.32
N MET A 455 29.18 4.11 9.47
CA MET A 455 29.74 3.77 8.16
C MET A 455 30.72 4.87 7.69
N GLN A 456 31.82 4.47 7.10
CA GLN A 456 32.61 5.43 6.31
C GLN A 456 31.83 5.70 5.00
N ALA A 457 31.56 6.98 4.75
CA ALA A 457 30.95 7.38 3.49
C ALA A 457 31.77 6.83 2.34
N ASN A 458 31.13 6.06 1.44
CA ASN A 458 31.78 5.71 0.19
C ASN A 458 31.91 6.99 -0.63
N LYS A 459 33.14 7.42 -0.87
CA LYS A 459 33.44 8.68 -1.59
C LYS A 459 32.88 8.72 -3.02
N ASP A 460 32.53 7.56 -3.56
CA ASP A 460 32.02 7.41 -4.93
C ASP A 460 30.48 7.48 -5.00
N ARG A 461 29.78 7.67 -3.88
CA ARG A 461 28.32 7.75 -3.85
C ARG A 461 27.84 8.93 -3.03
N ASN A 462 26.83 9.59 -3.57
CA ASN A 462 26.28 10.82 -3.03
C ASN A 462 25.34 10.50 -1.85
N ILE A 463 25.91 10.24 -0.68
CA ILE A 463 25.14 10.07 0.57
C ILE A 463 24.52 11.40 1.00
N GLU A 464 25.19 12.50 0.66
CA GLU A 464 24.65 13.84 0.81
C GLU A 464 23.86 14.20 -0.43
N LEU A 465 22.57 14.47 -0.26
CA LEU A 465 21.64 14.72 -1.34
C LEU A 465 20.69 15.85 -0.96
N THR A 466 20.54 16.80 -1.88
CA THR A 466 19.46 17.80 -1.84
C THR A 466 18.60 17.62 -3.07
N VAL A 467 17.29 17.45 -2.84
CA VAL A 467 16.30 17.27 -3.90
C VAL A 467 15.36 18.47 -3.87
N ASP A 468 15.33 19.21 -4.97
CA ASP A 468 14.41 20.33 -5.14
C ASP A 468 12.96 19.82 -5.31
N SER A 469 11.98 20.54 -4.80
CA SER A 469 10.56 20.19 -4.91
C SER A 469 10.06 20.04 -6.35
N LYS A 470 10.77 20.61 -7.32
CA LYS A 470 10.46 20.53 -8.75
C LYS A 470 11.20 19.40 -9.47
N ASP A 471 11.97 18.57 -8.74
CA ASP A 471 12.62 17.42 -9.37
C ASP A 471 11.53 16.48 -9.91
N GLN A 472 11.61 16.20 -11.21
CA GLN A 472 10.59 15.36 -11.89
C GLN A 472 10.44 13.97 -11.27
N ARG A 473 11.45 13.48 -10.54
CA ARG A 473 11.47 12.15 -9.92
C ARG A 473 10.63 12.04 -8.65
N PHE A 474 10.04 13.15 -8.14
CA PHE A 474 8.94 13.09 -7.16
C PHE A 474 7.72 12.38 -7.73
N VAL A 475 7.55 12.42 -9.05
CA VAL A 475 6.56 11.62 -9.77
C VAL A 475 7.27 10.43 -10.39
N TRP A 476 6.86 9.22 -10.02
CA TRP A 476 7.48 8.03 -10.57
C TRP A 476 7.21 7.93 -12.07
N GLU A 477 8.22 7.46 -12.83
CA GLU A 477 8.07 7.30 -14.27
C GLU A 477 7.21 6.09 -14.62
N ILE A 478 6.46 6.19 -15.70
CA ILE A 478 5.77 5.03 -16.28
C ILE A 478 6.81 3.97 -16.62
N PRO A 479 6.59 2.71 -16.23
CA PRO A 479 7.60 1.67 -16.40
C PRO A 479 8.04 1.50 -17.84
N TYR A 480 9.34 1.28 -18.04
CA TYR A 480 9.96 1.17 -19.35
C TYR A 480 9.28 0.13 -20.26
N ASN A 481 8.94 -1.06 -19.72
CA ASN A 481 8.31 -2.12 -20.50
C ASN A 481 6.90 -1.74 -20.96
N ASP A 482 6.14 -1.01 -20.13
CA ASP A 482 4.79 -0.54 -20.47
C ASP A 482 4.86 0.54 -21.57
N LEU A 483 5.83 1.45 -21.50
CA LEU A 483 6.08 2.43 -22.57
C LEU A 483 6.49 1.77 -23.91
N LEU A 484 7.17 0.62 -23.86
CA LEU A 484 7.49 -0.16 -25.06
C LEU A 484 6.25 -0.86 -25.63
N ALA A 485 5.45 -1.46 -24.77
CA ALA A 485 4.27 -2.25 -25.14
C ALA A 485 3.09 -1.38 -25.60
N ASN A 486 2.93 -0.19 -25.02
CA ASN A 486 1.84 0.73 -25.32
C ASN A 486 2.35 2.13 -25.69
N LYS A 487 2.38 2.42 -26.99
CA LYS A 487 2.88 3.71 -27.52
C LYS A 487 1.94 4.90 -27.27
N ASN A 488 0.73 4.67 -26.76
CA ASN A 488 -0.18 5.73 -26.36
C ASN A 488 0.10 6.27 -24.95
N LEU A 489 0.96 5.57 -24.16
CA LEU A 489 1.39 6.04 -22.86
C LEU A 489 2.42 7.16 -23.02
N GLN A 490 2.17 8.27 -22.33
CA GLN A 490 3.07 9.41 -22.26
C GLN A 490 3.95 9.32 -21.02
N LYS A 491 5.21 9.68 -21.16
CA LYS A 491 6.20 9.74 -20.07
C LYS A 491 5.87 10.85 -19.07
N ASN A 492 6.27 10.66 -17.82
CA ASN A 492 6.34 11.72 -16.82
C ASN A 492 7.65 12.52 -16.96
N TRP A 493 8.76 11.83 -17.20
CA TRP A 493 10.07 12.47 -17.28
C TRP A 493 10.42 12.86 -18.74
N LYS A 494 11.11 13.99 -18.83
CA LYS A 494 11.59 14.52 -20.11
C LYS A 494 12.90 13.87 -20.54
#